data_c9f3bbb6a81b000a7f4182578d7da189
#
_entry.id   c9f3bbb6a81b000a7f4182578d7da189
#
_cell.length_a   1.000
_cell.length_b   1.000
_cell.length_c   1.000
_cell.angle_alpha   90.00
_cell.angle_beta   90.00
_cell.angle_gamma   90.00
#
_symmetry.space_group_name_H-M   'P 1'
#
loop_
_entity.id
_entity.type
_entity.pdbx_description
1 polymer ?
#
loop_
_entity_poly.entity_id
_entity_poly.type
_entity_poly.pdbx_seq_one_letter_code
_entity_poly.pdbx_strand_id
1 'polypeptide(L)'
;SKMATADLVEMGLIDVKLGDFIEVGEGPKGTRLVVDVLEVTLTSDKVKASLATNDGADWGTVSKGGTIMSLDVRFTLKTDDGAFIYVEYGGRANLNKGLAAIAPTFQTGSEKYQWLNTVQAVAAGQVNFDTKQLIYRLYEVKVAPEEGLV
;
A
#
# COMPACT_ATOMS: atom_id res chain seq x y z
N SER A 1 20.37 25.77 5.23
CA SER A 1 19.27 25.82 6.18
C SER A 1 19.22 24.55 7.03
N LYS A 2 18.78 24.68 8.27
CA LYS A 2 18.67 23.57 9.22
C LYS A 2 17.25 23.01 9.15
N MET A 3 17.10 21.84 8.57
CA MET A 3 15.80 21.18 8.39
C MET A 3 15.97 19.68 8.57
N ALA A 4 14.93 19.03 9.07
CA ALA A 4 14.89 17.57 9.10
C ALA A 4 15.00 17.02 7.67
N THR A 5 15.62 15.86 7.56
CA THR A 5 15.76 15.14 6.29
C THR A 5 15.03 13.82 6.33
N ALA A 6 14.70 13.28 5.18
CA ALA A 6 14.07 11.99 5.05
C ALA A 6 14.85 11.11 4.08
N ASP A 7 15.04 9.86 4.46
CA ASP A 7 15.61 8.82 3.62
C ASP A 7 14.62 7.69 3.44
N LEU A 8 14.68 7.04 2.28
CA LEU A 8 13.92 5.83 2.03
C LEU A 8 14.82 4.61 2.30
N VAL A 9 14.37 3.78 3.21
CA VAL A 9 15.07 2.55 3.57
C VAL A 9 14.21 1.36 3.18
N GLU A 10 14.71 0.51 2.30
CA GLU A 10 13.96 -0.65 1.83
C GLU A 10 13.62 -1.57 3.00
N MET A 11 12.34 -1.98 3.08
CA MET A 11 11.88 -2.85 4.15
C MET A 11 11.23 -4.15 3.67
N GLY A 12 10.88 -4.28 2.41
CA GLY A 12 10.34 -5.53 1.89
C GLY A 12 9.53 -5.38 0.62
N LEU A 13 8.76 -6.43 0.34
CA LEU A 13 7.89 -6.53 -0.83
C LEU A 13 6.46 -6.82 -0.40
N ILE A 14 5.51 -6.21 -1.09
CA ILE A 14 4.10 -6.59 -1.03
C ILE A 14 3.70 -7.11 -2.40
N ASP A 15 3.32 -8.37 -2.46
CA ASP A 15 2.84 -9.03 -3.68
C ASP A 15 1.32 -9.16 -3.59
N VAL A 16 0.61 -8.61 -4.57
CA VAL A 16 -0.85 -8.55 -4.58
C VAL A 16 -1.37 -9.23 -5.83
N LYS A 17 -2.36 -10.08 -5.64
CA LYS A 17 -3.17 -10.58 -6.74
C LYS A 17 -4.50 -9.83 -6.77
N LEU A 18 -4.74 -9.12 -7.87
CA LEU A 18 -5.98 -8.40 -8.08
C LEU A 18 -7.03 -9.32 -8.65
N GLY A 19 -8.28 -9.08 -8.27
CA GLY A 19 -9.43 -9.73 -8.85
C GLY A 19 -10.11 -8.86 -9.89
N ASP A 20 -11.43 -8.90 -9.90
CA ASP A 20 -12.24 -8.18 -10.87
C ASP A 20 -12.13 -6.66 -10.71
N PHE A 21 -12.18 -5.98 -11.85
CA PHE A 21 -12.27 -4.53 -11.92
C PHE A 21 -13.73 -4.17 -12.16
N ILE A 22 -14.35 -3.59 -11.15
CA ILE A 22 -15.79 -3.27 -11.15
C ILE A 22 -15.96 -1.79 -11.44
N GLU A 23 -16.42 -1.48 -12.63
CA GLU A 23 -16.67 -0.12 -13.07
C GLU A 23 -18.04 0.34 -12.58
N VAL A 24 -18.08 1.02 -11.44
CA VAL A 24 -19.31 1.61 -10.90
C VAL A 24 -19.73 2.81 -11.75
N GLY A 25 -18.75 3.57 -12.23
CA GLY A 25 -18.98 4.68 -13.12
C GLY A 25 -19.01 6.04 -12.44
N GLU A 26 -19.48 7.02 -13.18
CA GLU A 26 -19.46 8.42 -12.76
C GLU A 26 -20.52 8.73 -11.71
N GLY A 27 -20.12 9.46 -10.69
CA GLY A 27 -20.97 9.90 -9.60
C GLY A 27 -20.42 11.15 -8.92
N PRO A 28 -20.96 11.54 -7.74
CA PRO A 28 -20.57 12.78 -7.07
C PRO A 28 -19.10 12.92 -6.70
N LYS A 29 -18.40 11.79 -6.58
CA LYS A 29 -16.97 11.74 -6.22
C LYS A 29 -16.08 11.34 -7.39
N GLY A 30 -16.52 11.53 -8.62
CA GLY A 30 -15.80 11.17 -9.83
C GLY A 30 -16.18 9.78 -10.33
N THR A 31 -15.29 9.18 -11.10
CA THR A 31 -15.53 7.87 -11.71
C THR A 31 -15.02 6.76 -10.78
N ARG A 32 -15.95 6.03 -10.20
CA ARG A 32 -15.64 4.99 -9.22
C ARG A 32 -15.24 3.69 -9.91
N LEU A 33 -14.08 3.17 -9.51
CA LEU A 33 -13.58 1.86 -9.91
C LEU A 33 -13.21 1.08 -8.65
N VAL A 34 -13.88 -0.04 -8.42
CA VAL A 34 -13.57 -0.92 -7.29
C VAL A 34 -12.79 -2.12 -7.82
N VAL A 35 -11.61 -2.35 -7.25
CA VAL A 35 -10.77 -3.48 -7.63
C VAL A 35 -10.69 -4.45 -6.46
N ASP A 36 -11.10 -5.69 -6.69
CA ASP A 36 -11.03 -6.73 -5.67
C ASP A 36 -9.57 -7.14 -5.44
N VAL A 37 -9.22 -7.41 -4.18
CA VAL A 37 -7.91 -7.92 -3.78
C VAL A 37 -8.08 -9.36 -3.33
N LEU A 38 -7.51 -10.29 -4.09
CA LEU A 38 -7.68 -11.73 -3.84
C LEU A 38 -6.62 -12.30 -2.91
N GLU A 39 -5.36 -11.90 -3.09
CA GLU A 39 -4.24 -12.40 -2.31
C GLU A 39 -3.27 -11.26 -2.04
N VAL A 40 -2.67 -11.27 -0.87
CA VAL A 40 -1.60 -10.35 -0.48
C VAL A 40 -0.56 -11.13 0.31
N THR A 41 0.71 -10.95 -0.02
CA THR A 41 1.81 -11.39 0.82
C THR A 41 2.74 -10.22 1.10
N LEU A 42 3.14 -10.08 2.35
CA LEU A 42 4.19 -9.15 2.80
C LEU A 42 5.40 -9.98 3.18
N THR A 43 6.53 -9.68 2.56
CA THR A 43 7.79 -10.37 2.84
C THR A 43 8.86 -9.34 3.18
N SER A 44 9.40 -9.45 4.38
CA SER A 44 10.55 -8.66 4.82
C SER A 44 11.42 -9.54 5.71
N ASP A 45 12.57 -9.04 6.12
CA ASP A 45 13.46 -9.77 7.04
C ASP A 45 12.82 -10.00 8.41
N LYS A 46 11.90 -9.11 8.81
CA LYS A 46 11.31 -9.11 10.14
C LYS A 46 9.86 -9.58 10.18
N VAL A 47 9.15 -9.53 9.04
CA VAL A 47 7.72 -9.84 8.96
C VAL A 47 7.44 -10.66 7.73
N LYS A 48 6.70 -11.73 7.91
CA LYS A 48 6.09 -12.51 6.84
C LYS A 48 4.62 -12.67 7.15
N ALA A 49 3.77 -12.18 6.27
CA ALA A 49 2.34 -12.17 6.48
C ALA A 49 1.58 -12.34 5.17
N SER A 50 0.36 -12.80 5.27
CA SER A 50 -0.54 -12.94 4.13
C SER A 50 -1.94 -12.45 4.48
N LEU A 51 -2.79 -12.27 3.47
CA LEU A 51 -4.15 -11.79 3.65
C LEU A 51 -4.89 -12.70 4.64
N ALA A 52 -5.40 -12.09 5.72
CA ALA A 52 -6.02 -12.83 6.82
C ALA A 52 -7.43 -13.31 6.46
N THR A 53 -8.14 -12.52 5.66
CA THR A 53 -9.52 -12.80 5.25
C THR A 53 -9.83 -12.04 3.96
N ASN A 54 -10.98 -12.28 3.40
CA ASN A 54 -11.43 -11.65 2.17
C ASN A 54 -12.01 -10.24 2.44
N ASP A 55 -11.17 -9.35 2.97
CA ASP A 55 -11.56 -7.98 3.31
C ASP A 55 -10.87 -6.88 2.48
N GLY A 56 -10.10 -7.27 1.48
CA GLY A 56 -9.28 -6.33 0.71
C GLY A 56 -9.95 -5.86 -0.58
N ALA A 57 -9.89 -4.56 -0.81
CA ALA A 57 -10.28 -3.96 -2.07
C ALA A 57 -9.59 -2.60 -2.24
N ASP A 58 -9.56 -2.12 -3.48
CA ASP A 58 -9.27 -0.75 -3.81
C ASP A 58 -10.58 -0.05 -4.18
N TRP A 59 -11.02 0.87 -3.35
CA TRP A 59 -12.20 1.70 -3.61
C TRP A 59 -11.76 2.99 -4.29
N GLY A 60 -11.19 2.85 -5.49
CA GLY A 60 -10.55 3.91 -6.20
C GLY A 60 -11.48 4.80 -7.00
N THR A 61 -10.94 5.94 -7.42
CA THR A 61 -11.55 6.79 -8.43
C THR A 61 -10.58 6.97 -9.58
N VAL A 62 -11.13 7.08 -10.78
CA VAL A 62 -10.34 7.22 -12.00
C VAL A 62 -10.65 8.58 -12.62
N SER A 63 -9.61 9.24 -13.13
CA SER A 63 -9.77 10.49 -13.84
C SER A 63 -10.56 10.33 -15.13
N LYS A 64 -11.15 11.42 -15.61
CA LYS A 64 -11.77 11.47 -16.92
C LYS A 64 -10.74 11.03 -17.98
N GLY A 65 -11.09 10.05 -18.78
CA GLY A 65 -10.17 9.44 -19.74
C GLY A 65 -9.45 8.19 -19.24
N GLY A 66 -9.55 7.86 -17.94
CA GLY A 66 -9.10 6.58 -17.41
C GLY A 66 -7.60 6.39 -17.24
N THR A 67 -6.83 7.48 -17.14
CA THR A 67 -5.36 7.38 -17.11
C THR A 67 -4.78 7.48 -15.71
N ILE A 68 -5.45 8.19 -14.79
CA ILE A 68 -4.97 8.40 -13.42
C ILE A 68 -5.97 7.80 -12.45
N MET A 69 -5.48 7.00 -11.53
CA MET A 69 -6.28 6.42 -10.46
C MET A 69 -5.82 6.95 -9.10
N SER A 70 -6.80 7.37 -8.30
CA SER A 70 -6.61 7.64 -6.88
C SER A 70 -6.95 6.38 -6.11
N LEU A 71 -5.99 5.83 -5.37
CA LEU A 71 -6.15 4.58 -4.64
C LEU A 71 -6.69 4.82 -3.24
N ASP A 72 -7.52 3.88 -2.78
CA ASP A 72 -8.02 3.82 -1.41
C ASP A 72 -8.16 2.36 -1.01
N VAL A 73 -7.11 1.82 -0.38
CA VAL A 73 -6.97 0.39 -0.12
C VAL A 73 -6.87 0.12 1.36
N ARG A 74 -7.56 -0.93 1.80
CA ARG A 74 -7.46 -1.47 3.15
C ARG A 74 -7.52 -2.98 3.07
N PHE A 75 -6.73 -3.64 3.92
CA PHE A 75 -6.81 -5.08 4.15
C PHE A 75 -6.14 -5.44 5.47
N THR A 76 -6.43 -6.64 5.95
CA THR A 76 -5.82 -7.19 7.16
C THR A 76 -4.92 -8.36 6.81
N LEU A 77 -3.70 -8.33 7.33
CA LEU A 77 -2.73 -9.41 7.19
C LEU A 77 -2.67 -10.25 8.46
N LYS A 78 -2.32 -11.52 8.29
CA LYS A 78 -1.97 -12.42 9.38
C LYS A 78 -0.53 -12.87 9.18
N THR A 79 0.29 -12.70 10.21
CA THR A 79 1.68 -13.15 10.20
C THR A 79 1.77 -14.66 10.32
N ASP A 80 2.92 -15.24 9.97
CA ASP A 80 3.17 -16.68 10.08
C ASP A 80 3.03 -17.19 11.52
N ASP A 81 3.32 -16.33 12.50
CA ASP A 81 3.19 -16.64 13.93
C ASP A 81 1.86 -16.17 14.55
N GLY A 82 0.88 -15.80 13.73
CA GLY A 82 -0.50 -15.61 14.15
C GLY A 82 -0.93 -14.21 14.57
N ALA A 83 -0.07 -13.20 14.42
CA ALA A 83 -0.46 -11.81 14.69
C ALA A 83 -1.27 -11.22 13.52
N PHE A 84 -2.13 -10.26 13.83
CA PHE A 84 -2.87 -9.52 12.81
C PHE A 84 -2.28 -8.13 12.63
N ILE A 85 -2.18 -7.69 11.38
CA ILE A 85 -1.70 -6.36 10.99
C ILE A 85 -2.71 -5.74 10.05
N TYR A 86 -3.30 -4.62 10.46
CA TYR A 86 -4.17 -3.84 9.60
C TYR A 86 -3.32 -2.91 8.73
N VAL A 87 -3.62 -2.85 7.44
CA VAL A 87 -2.89 -2.04 6.46
C VAL A 87 -3.87 -1.15 5.72
N GLU A 88 -3.54 0.13 5.60
CA GLU A 88 -4.27 1.05 4.74
C GLU A 88 -3.31 1.92 3.95
N TYR A 89 -3.71 2.27 2.74
CA TYR A 89 -2.94 3.20 1.94
C TYR A 89 -3.79 3.92 0.89
N GLY A 90 -3.41 5.16 0.65
CA GLY A 90 -3.75 5.91 -0.52
C GLY A 90 -2.56 5.99 -1.47
N GLY A 91 -2.78 6.57 -2.62
CA GLY A 91 -1.72 6.76 -3.60
C GLY A 91 -2.27 7.20 -4.95
N ARG A 92 -1.39 7.19 -5.92
CA ARG A 92 -1.72 7.54 -7.30
C ARG A 92 -1.13 6.51 -8.24
N ALA A 93 -1.89 6.14 -9.25
CA ALA A 93 -1.45 5.23 -10.30
C ALA A 93 -1.57 5.88 -11.67
N ASN A 94 -0.60 5.60 -12.52
CA ASN A 94 -0.66 5.87 -13.94
C ASN A 94 -1.07 4.56 -14.65
N LEU A 95 -2.33 4.48 -15.07
CA LEU A 95 -2.88 3.25 -15.62
C LEU A 95 -2.30 2.91 -17.01
N ASN A 96 -1.84 3.91 -17.77
CA ASN A 96 -1.21 3.65 -19.06
C ASN A 96 0.15 2.97 -18.91
N LYS A 97 0.88 3.29 -17.84
CA LYS A 97 2.20 2.72 -17.55
C LYS A 97 2.15 1.54 -16.60
N GLY A 98 1.03 1.32 -15.92
CA GLY A 98 0.93 0.30 -14.90
C GLY A 98 1.80 0.56 -13.68
N LEU A 99 2.00 1.84 -13.32
CA LEU A 99 2.86 2.26 -12.21
C LEU A 99 2.05 2.95 -11.14
N ALA A 100 2.40 2.69 -9.88
CA ALA A 100 1.74 3.30 -8.73
C ALA A 100 2.76 3.70 -7.66
N ALA A 101 2.47 4.80 -6.98
CA ALA A 101 3.14 5.17 -5.75
C ALA A 101 2.09 5.23 -4.64
N ILE A 102 2.38 4.58 -3.52
CA ILE A 102 1.47 4.50 -2.37
C ILE A 102 2.18 4.86 -1.08
N ALA A 103 1.41 5.16 -0.03
CA ALA A 103 1.93 5.54 1.28
C ALA A 103 1.29 4.70 2.40
N PRO A 104 1.68 3.44 2.57
CA PRO A 104 1.08 2.55 3.56
C PRO A 104 1.38 2.95 5.00
N THR A 105 0.39 2.69 5.86
CA THR A 105 0.55 2.66 7.31
C THR A 105 0.02 1.34 7.86
N PHE A 106 0.49 1.00 9.06
CA PHE A 106 0.22 -0.29 9.68
C PHE A 106 -0.33 -0.08 11.08
N GLN A 107 -1.19 -1.00 11.51
CA GLN A 107 -1.67 -1.01 12.88
C GLN A 107 -1.72 -2.44 13.40
N THR A 108 -1.13 -2.69 14.56
CA THR A 108 -1.17 -3.98 15.23
C THR A 108 -1.11 -3.83 16.74
N GLY A 109 -1.79 -4.73 17.45
CA GLY A 109 -1.69 -4.87 18.91
C GLY A 109 -0.63 -5.86 19.36
N SER A 110 0.04 -6.55 18.42
CA SER A 110 1.08 -7.53 18.75
C SER A 110 2.34 -6.86 19.28
N GLU A 111 2.82 -7.27 20.45
CA GLU A 111 4.05 -6.73 21.03
C GLU A 111 5.25 -6.91 20.11
N LYS A 112 5.37 -8.06 19.48
CA LYS A 112 6.47 -8.38 18.56
C LYS A 112 6.54 -7.42 17.37
N TYR A 113 5.39 -6.96 16.88
CA TYR A 113 5.29 -6.12 15.68
C TYR A 113 4.90 -4.67 15.97
N GLN A 114 4.95 -4.25 17.23
CA GLN A 114 4.59 -2.89 17.65
C GLN A 114 5.36 -1.79 16.92
N TRP A 115 6.58 -2.07 16.51
CA TRP A 115 7.39 -1.12 15.74
C TRP A 115 6.73 -0.69 14.42
N LEU A 116 5.86 -1.53 13.84
CA LEU A 116 5.11 -1.16 12.63
C LEU A 116 4.16 0.02 12.85
N ASN A 117 3.64 0.19 14.07
CA ASN A 117 2.72 1.28 14.38
C ASN A 117 3.35 2.66 14.22
N THR A 118 4.67 2.75 14.26
CA THR A 118 5.40 4.02 14.13
C THR A 118 5.96 4.24 12.73
N VAL A 119 5.80 3.28 11.82
CA VAL A 119 6.33 3.36 10.47
C VAL A 119 5.40 4.14 9.56
N GLN A 120 5.92 5.17 8.91
CA GLN A 120 5.35 5.68 7.69
C GLN A 120 6.09 5.06 6.53
N ALA A 121 5.38 4.33 5.69
CA ALA A 121 5.96 3.74 4.50
C ALA A 121 5.58 4.50 3.24
N VAL A 122 6.34 4.28 2.19
CA VAL A 122 5.97 4.52 0.80
C VAL A 122 6.33 3.28 0.00
N ALA A 123 5.67 3.09 -1.12
CA ALA A 123 6.00 1.94 -1.97
C ALA A 123 5.89 2.29 -3.45
N ALA A 124 6.76 1.67 -4.24
CA ALA A 124 6.77 1.75 -5.68
C ALA A 124 6.15 0.48 -6.26
N GLY A 125 5.06 0.62 -7.00
CA GLY A 125 4.29 -0.50 -7.52
C GLY A 125 4.29 -0.58 -9.03
N GLN A 126 4.21 -1.81 -9.51
CA GLN A 126 4.04 -2.10 -10.92
C GLN A 126 3.02 -3.22 -11.08
N VAL A 127 2.04 -3.01 -11.94
CA VAL A 127 0.99 -3.98 -12.23
C VAL A 127 1.17 -4.58 -13.61
N ASN A 128 0.95 -5.89 -13.69
CA ASN A 128 0.76 -6.59 -14.95
C ASN A 128 -0.75 -6.79 -15.13
N PHE A 129 -1.35 -6.09 -16.10
CA PHE A 129 -2.79 -6.14 -16.32
C PHE A 129 -3.27 -7.48 -16.89
N ASP A 130 -2.40 -8.23 -17.57
CA ASP A 130 -2.76 -9.54 -18.12
C ASP A 130 -2.86 -10.60 -17.03
N THR A 131 -1.89 -10.62 -16.10
CA THR A 131 -1.87 -11.59 -14.99
C THR A 131 -2.59 -11.07 -13.75
N LYS A 132 -2.85 -9.75 -13.67
CA LYS A 132 -3.42 -9.07 -12.51
C LYS A 132 -2.52 -9.14 -11.27
N GLN A 133 -1.23 -9.37 -11.46
CA GLN A 133 -0.24 -9.29 -10.40
C GLN A 133 0.24 -7.86 -10.22
N LEU A 134 0.32 -7.42 -8.97
CA LEU A 134 0.81 -6.10 -8.58
C LEU A 134 1.87 -6.30 -7.51
N ILE A 135 3.08 -5.79 -7.78
CA ILE A 135 4.20 -5.90 -6.84
C ILE A 135 4.60 -4.51 -6.40
N TYR A 136 4.73 -4.34 -5.09
CA TYR A 136 5.23 -3.13 -4.46
C TYR A 136 6.59 -3.40 -3.81
N ARG A 137 7.55 -2.53 -4.07
CA ARG A 137 8.75 -2.42 -3.25
C ARG A 137 8.46 -1.43 -2.14
N LEU A 138 8.57 -1.89 -0.90
CA LEU A 138 8.18 -1.14 0.29
C LEU A 138 9.39 -0.51 0.94
N TYR A 139 9.26 0.77 1.28
CA TYR A 139 10.31 1.56 1.95
C TYR A 139 9.73 2.18 3.21
N GLU A 140 10.53 2.22 4.26
CA GLU A 140 10.24 3.06 5.42
C GLU A 140 10.81 4.46 5.17
N VAL A 141 10.05 5.50 5.51
CA VAL A 141 10.54 6.87 5.52
C VAL A 141 11.22 7.12 6.85
N LYS A 142 12.55 7.20 6.85
CA LYS A 142 13.35 7.49 8.03
C LYS A 142 13.60 9.00 8.11
N VAL A 143 13.17 9.60 9.20
CA VAL A 143 13.34 11.03 9.44
C VAL A 143 14.47 11.24 10.43
N ALA A 144 15.40 12.11 10.08
CA ALA A 144 16.49 12.53 10.97
C ALA A 144 16.39 14.02 11.26
N PRO A 145 16.62 14.44 12.52
CA PRO A 145 16.62 15.87 12.84
C PRO A 145 17.86 16.55 12.28
N GLU A 146 17.72 17.82 11.96
CA GLU A 146 18.87 18.66 11.70
C GLU A 146 19.54 19.02 13.01
N GLU A 147 20.87 18.85 13.09
CA GLU A 147 21.63 19.13 14.30
C GLU A 147 21.52 20.61 14.68
N GLY A 148 21.25 20.86 15.94
CA GLY A 148 21.16 22.21 16.49
C GLY A 148 19.86 22.95 16.18
N LEU A 149 18.85 22.25 15.66
CA LEU A 149 17.54 22.86 15.40
C LEU A 149 16.70 22.99 16.67
N VAL A 150 16.91 22.12 17.63
CA VAL A 150 16.15 22.09 18.88
C VAL A 150 17.04 22.41 20.06
#